data_923b82238dc950ed9b6fa1569abde4f2
#
_entry.id   923b82238dc950ed9b6fa1569abde4f2
#
_cell.length_a   1.000
_cell.length_b   1.000
_cell.length_c   1.000
_cell.angle_alpha   90.00
_cell.angle_beta   90.00
_cell.angle_gamma   90.00
#
_symmetry.space_group_name_H-M   'P 1'
#
loop_
_entity.id
_entity.type
_entity.pdbx_description
1 polymer ?
#
loop_
_entity_poly.entity_id
_entity_poly.type
_entity_poly.pdbx_seq_one_letter_code
_entity_poly.pdbx_strand_id
1 'polypeptide(L)'
;MNRRHNTFMVALCLMICGCGSFAQQGVAEVQGPEGGILVEYDGFTVSYNPEHRIPNWVLYELTSDETYGQTQRNGKYFRPDESLWAKQADDYDYRNSGWTRGHMAPAGDFKWSDDAMWDTFLFTNCCPQDEDLNGGQWNTLEKKVRDWARKYGSVTVVTGPIIGENIYGTIGRNKVTVPDAFFKAVLAGDEAIAFVMYNRSSNANMQRCAISIDDLEELTGIDFFANLEDNAEAEIESDYSLRH
;
A
#
# COMPACT_ATOMS: atom_id res chain seq x y z
N MET A 1 -18.35 2.85 -38.36
CA MET A 1 -17.61 3.99 -37.79
C MET A 1 -16.81 3.46 -36.60
N ASN A 2 -15.58 3.06 -36.86
CA ASN A 2 -14.71 2.37 -35.89
C ASN A 2 -14.10 3.40 -34.92
N ARG A 3 -14.39 3.27 -33.64
CA ARG A 3 -13.59 3.91 -32.60
C ARG A 3 -12.53 2.94 -32.12
N ARG A 4 -11.27 3.28 -32.40
CA ARG A 4 -10.07 2.57 -31.94
C ARG A 4 -9.85 2.93 -30.45
N HIS A 5 -9.71 1.91 -29.61
CA HIS A 5 -9.21 2.05 -28.26
C HIS A 5 -7.71 2.28 -28.33
N ASN A 6 -7.26 3.42 -27.82
CA ASN A 6 -5.84 3.71 -27.62
C ASN A 6 -5.42 3.17 -26.28
N THR A 7 -4.71 2.06 -26.30
CA THR A 7 -3.90 1.59 -25.17
C THR A 7 -2.64 2.48 -25.14
N PHE A 8 -2.52 3.34 -24.13
CA PHE A 8 -1.28 4.07 -23.89
C PHE A 8 -0.31 3.15 -23.15
N MET A 9 0.65 2.62 -23.89
CA MET A 9 1.86 2.02 -23.34
C MET A 9 2.82 3.16 -23.03
N VAL A 10 3.04 3.44 -21.73
CA VAL A 10 4.09 4.38 -21.30
C VAL A 10 5.41 3.62 -21.28
N ALA A 11 6.23 3.84 -22.30
CA ALA A 11 7.60 3.35 -22.34
C ALA A 11 8.49 4.30 -21.53
N LEU A 12 9.01 3.82 -20.39
CA LEU A 12 10.02 4.51 -19.60
C LEU A 12 11.37 4.40 -20.31
N CYS A 13 11.93 5.52 -20.74
CA CYS A 13 13.22 5.63 -21.41
C CYS A 13 14.34 5.63 -20.36
N LEU A 14 15.04 4.50 -20.18
CA LEU A 14 16.23 4.37 -19.35
C LEU A 14 17.46 4.77 -20.12
N MET A 15 18.19 5.79 -19.65
CA MET A 15 19.58 6.07 -20.08
C MET A 15 20.53 5.07 -19.42
N ILE A 16 21.22 4.30 -20.28
CA ILE A 16 22.23 3.33 -19.89
C ILE A 16 23.56 4.05 -19.66
N CYS A 17 24.16 3.86 -18.48
CA CYS A 17 25.61 4.02 -18.29
C CYS A 17 26.15 2.90 -17.41
N GLY A 18 26.81 1.96 -18.05
CA GLY A 18 27.99 1.21 -17.66
C GLY A 18 27.97 0.15 -16.57
N CYS A 19 28.00 -1.13 -16.98
CA CYS A 19 28.67 -2.30 -16.38
C CYS A 19 28.26 -2.78 -14.98
N GLY A 20 27.42 -3.81 -14.98
CA GLY A 20 27.18 -4.75 -13.88
C GLY A 20 25.88 -5.49 -14.14
N SER A 21 25.96 -6.80 -14.48
CA SER A 21 24.77 -7.64 -14.67
C SER A 21 24.01 -7.77 -13.35
N PHE A 22 23.08 -6.87 -13.11
CA PHE A 22 21.97 -7.14 -12.22
C PHE A 22 20.78 -7.49 -13.10
N ALA A 23 20.19 -8.66 -12.89
CA ALA A 23 18.90 -9.00 -13.46
C ALA A 23 17.93 -7.88 -13.09
N GLN A 24 17.38 -7.22 -14.11
CA GLN A 24 16.35 -6.22 -13.96
C GLN A 24 15.09 -6.96 -13.51
N GLN A 25 14.89 -7.09 -12.21
CA GLN A 25 13.60 -7.51 -11.68
C GLN A 25 12.60 -6.45 -12.11
N GLY A 26 11.59 -6.86 -12.87
CA GLY A 26 10.51 -5.97 -13.30
C GLY A 26 9.85 -5.35 -12.07
N VAL A 27 9.46 -4.09 -12.18
CA VAL A 27 8.65 -3.43 -11.14
C VAL A 27 7.40 -4.27 -10.92
N ALA A 28 7.09 -4.61 -9.68
CA ALA A 28 5.90 -5.40 -9.35
C ALA A 28 4.65 -4.73 -9.93
N GLU A 29 3.83 -5.52 -10.62
CA GLU A 29 2.59 -5.05 -11.22
C GLU A 29 1.42 -5.49 -10.34
N VAL A 30 0.45 -4.59 -10.16
CA VAL A 30 -0.78 -4.85 -9.43
C VAL A 30 -1.95 -4.59 -10.37
N GLN A 31 -2.75 -5.62 -10.59
CA GLN A 31 -3.97 -5.50 -11.38
C GLN A 31 -5.16 -5.58 -10.42
N GLY A 32 -6.02 -4.59 -10.42
CA GLY A 32 -7.06 -4.52 -9.41
C GLY A 32 -8.30 -3.77 -9.87
N PRO A 33 -9.27 -3.56 -8.97
CA PRO A 33 -10.63 -3.24 -9.35
C PRO A 33 -10.69 -2.04 -10.30
N GLU A 34 -11.53 -2.18 -11.33
CA GLU A 34 -11.76 -1.12 -12.31
C GLU A 34 -12.25 0.17 -11.63
N GLY A 35 -11.83 1.33 -12.16
CA GLY A 35 -12.31 2.65 -11.72
C GLY A 35 -11.40 3.38 -10.73
N GLY A 36 -10.25 2.82 -10.37
CA GLY A 36 -9.20 3.54 -9.63
C GLY A 36 -8.47 4.58 -10.50
N ILE A 37 -8.07 5.70 -9.90
CA ILE A 37 -7.18 6.69 -10.51
C ILE A 37 -5.76 6.35 -10.06
N LEU A 38 -4.89 5.97 -11.01
CA LEU A 38 -3.48 5.75 -10.71
C LEU A 38 -2.78 7.09 -10.53
N VAL A 39 -2.09 7.24 -9.39
CA VAL A 39 -1.30 8.41 -9.05
C VAL A 39 0.08 7.94 -8.62
N GLU A 40 1.12 8.48 -9.27
CA GLU A 40 2.52 8.21 -8.91
C GLU A 40 3.04 9.34 -8.04
N TYR A 41 3.62 8.98 -6.90
CA TYR A 41 4.29 9.87 -5.96
C TYR A 41 5.78 9.52 -5.85
N ASP A 42 6.53 10.33 -5.11
CA ASP A 42 7.94 10.03 -4.86
C ASP A 42 8.08 8.78 -3.97
N GLY A 43 8.37 7.65 -4.61
CA GLY A 43 8.61 6.36 -3.99
C GLY A 43 7.39 5.44 -3.80
N PHE A 44 6.18 5.82 -4.19
CA PHE A 44 5.02 4.93 -4.17
C PHE A 44 3.95 5.28 -5.19
N THR A 45 3.16 4.29 -5.57
CA THR A 45 2.01 4.42 -6.48
C THR A 45 0.72 4.12 -5.73
N VAL A 46 -0.33 4.88 -6.02
CA VAL A 46 -1.66 4.72 -5.44
C VAL A 46 -2.68 4.43 -6.54
N SER A 47 -3.52 3.42 -6.35
CA SER A 47 -4.81 3.33 -7.02
C SER A 47 -5.86 4.02 -6.14
N TYR A 48 -6.21 5.25 -6.47
CA TYR A 48 -7.14 6.04 -5.67
C TYR A 48 -8.59 5.83 -6.07
N ASN A 49 -9.48 5.64 -5.10
CA ASN A 49 -10.91 5.49 -5.31
C ASN A 49 -11.68 6.76 -4.94
N PRO A 50 -12.12 7.58 -5.92
CA PRO A 50 -12.83 8.83 -5.63
C PRO A 50 -14.27 8.62 -5.15
N GLU A 51 -14.85 7.43 -5.29
CA GLU A 51 -16.17 7.10 -4.75
C GLU A 51 -16.11 6.87 -3.25
N HIS A 52 -15.06 6.20 -2.79
CA HIS A 52 -14.82 5.91 -1.36
C HIS A 52 -13.94 6.94 -0.66
N ARG A 53 -13.18 7.79 -1.39
CA ARG A 53 -12.21 8.81 -0.91
C ARG A 53 -11.08 8.20 -0.09
N ILE A 54 -10.69 6.99 -0.46
CA ILE A 54 -9.58 6.22 0.10
C ILE A 54 -8.86 5.50 -1.06
N PRO A 55 -7.62 5.00 -0.90
CA PRO A 55 -7.00 4.17 -1.94
C PRO A 55 -7.74 2.84 -2.09
N ASN A 56 -7.67 2.21 -3.28
CA ASN A 56 -7.92 0.78 -3.45
C ASN A 56 -6.70 0.00 -2.93
N TRP A 57 -5.51 0.44 -3.34
CA TRP A 57 -4.22 -0.09 -2.92
C TRP A 57 -3.12 0.95 -3.07
N VAL A 58 -2.02 0.72 -2.39
CA VAL A 58 -0.77 1.47 -2.46
C VAL A 58 0.37 0.49 -2.63
N LEU A 59 1.21 0.71 -3.64
CA LEU A 59 2.38 -0.10 -3.98
C LEU A 59 3.65 0.71 -3.76
N TYR A 60 4.66 0.12 -3.11
CA TYR A 60 6.01 0.68 -3.00
C TYR A 60 7.06 -0.41 -2.83
N GLU A 61 8.29 -0.11 -3.22
CA GLU A 61 9.47 -0.86 -2.83
C GLU A 61 10.12 -0.16 -1.61
N LEU A 62 10.63 -0.96 -0.68
CA LEU A 62 11.43 -0.47 0.44
C LEU A 62 12.77 -1.19 0.42
N THR A 63 13.83 -0.47 0.14
CA THR A 63 15.19 -1.00 0.18
C THR A 63 15.78 -0.98 1.59
N SER A 64 16.77 -1.82 1.85
CA SER A 64 17.51 -1.83 3.13
C SER A 64 18.05 -0.44 3.48
N ASP A 65 18.64 0.26 2.51
CA ASP A 65 19.28 1.57 2.73
C ASP A 65 18.26 2.65 3.12
N GLU A 66 17.06 2.63 2.54
CA GLU A 66 15.98 3.56 2.86
C GLU A 66 15.49 3.45 4.30
N THR A 67 15.62 2.25 4.91
CA THR A 67 15.22 2.05 6.31
C THR A 67 16.08 2.83 7.31
N TYR A 68 17.25 3.33 6.90
CA TYR A 68 18.18 4.13 7.73
C TYR A 68 18.05 5.64 7.54
N GLY A 69 17.10 6.10 6.74
CA GLY A 69 16.81 7.52 6.53
C GLY A 69 16.55 8.26 7.85
N GLN A 70 16.87 9.56 7.87
CA GLN A 70 16.83 10.40 9.09
C GLN A 70 15.76 11.49 9.03
N THR A 71 15.01 11.59 7.96
CA THR A 71 13.93 12.57 7.82
C THR A 71 12.90 12.41 8.93
N GLN A 72 12.46 13.53 9.47
CA GLN A 72 11.52 13.57 10.59
C GLN A 72 10.11 13.93 10.12
N ARG A 73 9.10 13.27 10.71
CA ARG A 73 7.70 13.56 10.43
C ARG A 73 7.18 14.86 11.07
N ASN A 74 7.99 15.50 11.92
CA ASN A 74 7.59 16.72 12.64
C ASN A 74 7.24 17.85 11.66
N GLY A 75 6.09 18.49 11.89
CA GLY A 75 5.58 19.56 11.05
C GLY A 75 4.78 19.09 9.82
N LYS A 76 4.79 17.80 9.52
CA LYS A 76 3.98 17.23 8.44
C LYS A 76 2.56 16.95 8.93
N TYR A 77 1.59 17.19 8.06
CA TYR A 77 0.16 17.03 8.35
C TYR A 77 -0.60 16.51 7.13
N PHE A 78 -1.70 15.82 7.35
CA PHE A 78 -2.53 15.31 6.28
C PHE A 78 -3.23 16.41 5.50
N ARG A 79 -3.24 16.29 4.17
CA ARG A 79 -3.81 17.25 3.24
C ARG A 79 -4.37 16.55 1.99
N PRO A 80 -5.35 17.15 1.30
CA PRO A 80 -5.72 16.70 -0.05
C PRO A 80 -4.54 16.87 -1.02
N ASP A 81 -4.53 16.04 -2.04
CA ASP A 81 -3.65 16.21 -3.19
C ASP A 81 -4.26 17.27 -4.13
N GLU A 82 -3.65 18.45 -4.21
CA GLU A 82 -4.13 19.57 -5.03
C GLU A 82 -3.98 19.30 -6.54
N SER A 83 -3.12 18.35 -6.92
CA SER A 83 -2.92 17.95 -8.33
C SER A 83 -4.01 17.01 -8.83
N LEU A 84 -4.72 16.34 -7.93
CA LEU A 84 -5.73 15.33 -8.25
C LEU A 84 -7.13 15.94 -8.35
N TRP A 85 -7.67 16.01 -9.56
CA TRP A 85 -9.04 16.49 -9.84
C TRP A 85 -10.09 15.40 -9.54
N ALA A 86 -10.20 15.05 -8.26
CA ALA A 86 -11.14 14.06 -7.77
C ALA A 86 -11.67 14.45 -6.40
N LYS A 87 -12.79 13.85 -5.98
CA LYS A 87 -13.28 14.01 -4.61
C LYS A 87 -12.31 13.33 -3.64
N GLN A 88 -11.91 14.02 -2.62
CA GLN A 88 -10.97 13.56 -1.61
C GLN A 88 -11.53 13.80 -0.20
N ALA A 89 -10.95 13.10 0.77
CA ALA A 89 -11.09 13.43 2.18
C ALA A 89 -10.37 14.74 2.52
N ASP A 90 -10.77 15.37 3.61
CA ASP A 90 -10.04 16.46 4.24
C ASP A 90 -9.90 16.25 5.76
N ASP A 91 -9.11 17.10 6.41
CA ASP A 91 -8.84 16.98 7.84
C ASP A 91 -10.10 17.09 8.71
N TYR A 92 -11.12 17.81 8.24
CA TYR A 92 -12.39 17.96 8.97
C TYR A 92 -13.23 16.68 8.99
N ASP A 93 -13.08 15.79 8.01
CA ASP A 93 -13.80 14.52 8.00
C ASP A 93 -13.38 13.61 9.17
N TYR A 94 -12.11 13.71 9.58
CA TYR A 94 -11.55 12.89 10.65
C TYR A 94 -11.73 13.50 12.05
N ARG A 95 -11.94 14.82 12.16
CA ARG A 95 -12.09 15.49 13.46
C ARG A 95 -13.34 15.00 14.18
N ASN A 96 -13.15 14.49 15.40
CA ASN A 96 -14.22 13.95 16.23
C ASN A 96 -15.02 12.81 15.60
N SER A 97 -14.46 12.12 14.61
CA SER A 97 -15.09 10.98 13.93
C SER A 97 -14.99 9.67 14.73
N GLY A 98 -14.08 9.59 15.69
CA GLY A 98 -13.72 8.37 16.39
C GLY A 98 -12.63 7.53 15.66
N TRP A 99 -12.18 7.97 14.46
CA TRP A 99 -11.20 7.28 13.65
C TRP A 99 -9.91 8.10 13.49
N THR A 100 -8.77 7.42 13.48
CA THR A 100 -7.48 8.03 13.21
C THR A 100 -7.18 8.06 11.71
N ARG A 101 -6.18 8.83 11.32
CA ARG A 101 -5.66 8.88 9.95
C ARG A 101 -4.61 7.80 9.80
N GLY A 102 -5.02 6.63 9.26
CA GLY A 102 -4.13 5.50 9.02
C GLY A 102 -3.42 5.64 7.68
N HIS A 103 -2.09 5.59 7.69
CA HIS A 103 -1.31 5.51 6.45
C HIS A 103 -1.37 4.11 5.84
N MET A 104 -1.39 4.03 4.50
CA MET A 104 -1.12 2.78 3.78
C MET A 104 0.38 2.62 3.54
N ALA A 105 1.03 3.52 2.81
CA ALA A 105 2.48 3.68 2.79
C ALA A 105 2.89 4.52 4.03
N PRO A 106 3.56 3.92 5.04
CA PRO A 106 3.79 4.60 6.31
C PRO A 106 4.97 5.58 6.22
N ALA A 107 4.85 6.76 6.82
CA ALA A 107 5.91 7.76 6.85
C ALA A 107 7.26 7.23 7.40
N GLY A 108 7.20 6.13 8.17
CA GLY A 108 8.40 5.46 8.70
C GLY A 108 9.29 4.81 7.65
N ASP A 109 8.73 4.46 6.47
CA ASP A 109 9.43 3.81 5.36
C ASP A 109 10.02 4.83 4.37
N PHE A 110 9.62 6.11 4.48
CA PHE A 110 10.03 7.20 3.58
C PHE A 110 10.97 8.22 4.25
N LYS A 111 11.77 7.78 5.23
CA LYS A 111 12.72 8.64 5.92
C LYS A 111 13.94 9.03 5.09
N TRP A 112 14.10 8.47 3.92
CA TRP A 112 15.20 8.74 2.99
C TRP A 112 15.02 10.05 2.21
N SER A 113 13.79 10.56 2.05
CA SER A 113 13.46 11.81 1.36
C SER A 113 12.45 12.63 2.16
N ASP A 114 12.62 13.95 2.20
CA ASP A 114 11.63 14.86 2.81
C ASP A 114 10.36 14.95 1.96
N ASP A 115 10.52 15.02 0.63
CA ASP A 115 9.42 15.11 -0.32
C ASP A 115 8.62 13.81 -0.34
N ALA A 116 9.28 12.64 -0.46
CA ALA A 116 8.62 11.33 -0.38
C ALA A 116 7.84 11.18 0.94
N MET A 117 8.43 11.58 2.06
CA MET A 117 7.72 11.57 3.33
C MET A 117 6.52 12.53 3.34
N TRP A 118 6.62 13.73 2.73
CA TRP A 118 5.49 14.64 2.63
C TRP A 118 4.32 14.04 1.84
N ASP A 119 4.61 13.27 0.80
CA ASP A 119 3.59 12.64 -0.02
C ASP A 119 2.85 11.55 0.74
N THR A 120 3.48 10.88 1.72
CA THR A 120 2.76 9.92 2.57
C THR A 120 1.62 10.56 3.37
N PHE A 121 1.62 11.87 3.61
CA PHE A 121 0.56 12.62 4.29
C PHE A 121 -0.55 13.14 3.37
N LEU A 122 -0.64 12.64 2.14
CA LEU A 122 -1.78 12.92 1.27
C LEU A 122 -2.97 12.02 1.65
N PHE A 123 -4.20 12.56 1.59
CA PHE A 123 -5.40 11.76 1.86
C PHE A 123 -5.62 10.63 0.85
N THR A 124 -4.96 10.67 -0.30
CA THR A 124 -4.90 9.56 -1.25
C THR A 124 -4.21 8.31 -0.70
N ASN A 125 -3.36 8.47 0.30
CA ASN A 125 -2.64 7.40 1.02
C ASN A 125 -3.23 7.13 2.43
N CYS A 126 -4.44 7.62 2.72
CA CYS A 126 -4.99 7.62 4.08
C CYS A 126 -6.36 6.97 4.14
N CYS A 127 -6.58 6.15 5.17
CA CYS A 127 -7.88 5.56 5.50
C CYS A 127 -8.30 5.86 6.94
N PRO A 128 -9.62 5.94 7.23
CA PRO A 128 -10.11 5.91 8.61
C PRO A 128 -9.73 4.59 9.27
N GLN A 129 -8.92 4.63 10.32
CA GLN A 129 -8.37 3.47 10.99
C GLN A 129 -8.59 3.55 12.51
N ASP A 130 -8.92 2.42 13.12
CA ASP A 130 -9.01 2.30 14.58
C ASP A 130 -7.69 2.67 15.25
N GLU A 131 -7.74 3.41 16.36
CA GLU A 131 -6.54 3.95 17.03
C GLU A 131 -5.64 2.84 17.59
N ASP A 132 -6.24 1.82 18.20
CA ASP A 132 -5.50 0.70 18.78
C ASP A 132 -4.88 -0.21 17.69
N LEU A 133 -5.57 -0.38 16.56
CA LEU A 133 -5.00 -1.07 15.41
C LEU A 133 -3.83 -0.28 14.84
N ASN A 134 -4.02 1.01 14.52
CA ASN A 134 -3.04 1.88 13.88
C ASN A 134 -1.76 2.00 14.73
N GLY A 135 -1.90 2.32 16.03
CA GLY A 135 -0.78 2.43 16.96
C GLY A 135 -0.19 1.09 17.42
N GLY A 136 -0.95 0.00 17.29
CA GLY A 136 -0.64 -1.33 17.82
C GLY A 136 -0.11 -2.30 16.78
N GLN A 137 -0.97 -3.25 16.36
CA GLN A 137 -0.57 -4.37 15.49
C GLN A 137 -0.14 -3.91 14.09
N TRP A 138 -0.82 -2.92 13.51
CA TRP A 138 -0.45 -2.36 12.20
C TRP A 138 0.94 -1.75 12.24
N ASN A 139 1.24 -0.91 13.22
CA ASN A 139 2.58 -0.35 13.44
C ASN A 139 3.64 -1.44 13.72
N THR A 140 3.25 -2.56 14.37
CA THR A 140 4.15 -3.70 14.58
C THR A 140 4.49 -4.39 13.27
N LEU A 141 3.50 -4.60 12.39
CA LEU A 141 3.70 -5.14 11.04
C LEU A 141 4.61 -4.23 10.20
N GLU A 142 4.40 -2.92 10.21
CA GLU A 142 5.27 -1.96 9.52
C GLU A 142 6.73 -2.05 9.98
N LYS A 143 6.98 -2.23 11.27
CA LYS A 143 8.34 -2.44 11.79
C LYS A 143 8.92 -3.75 11.27
N LYS A 144 8.12 -4.82 11.20
CA LYS A 144 8.54 -6.12 10.69
C LYS A 144 8.88 -6.05 9.19
N VAL A 145 8.10 -5.29 8.39
CA VAL A 145 8.41 -5.03 6.98
C VAL A 145 9.79 -4.37 6.82
N ARG A 146 10.11 -3.37 7.63
CA ARG A 146 11.45 -2.76 7.65
C ARG A 146 12.55 -3.75 8.03
N ASP A 147 12.29 -4.67 8.96
CA ASP A 147 13.24 -5.72 9.32
C ASP A 147 13.47 -6.70 8.18
N TRP A 148 12.43 -7.03 7.41
CA TRP A 148 12.54 -7.84 6.20
C TRP A 148 13.32 -7.11 5.09
N ALA A 149 13.06 -5.82 4.85
CA ALA A 149 13.86 -5.02 3.91
C ALA A 149 15.35 -5.06 4.25
N ARG A 150 15.71 -4.96 5.53
CA ARG A 150 17.10 -5.08 5.99
C ARG A 150 17.68 -6.48 5.80
N LYS A 151 16.87 -7.52 6.00
CA LYS A 151 17.29 -8.91 5.89
C LYS A 151 17.49 -9.36 4.44
N TYR A 152 16.56 -8.97 3.56
CA TYR A 152 16.50 -9.44 2.17
C TYR A 152 17.10 -8.43 1.16
N GLY A 153 17.47 -7.23 1.60
CA GLY A 153 17.98 -6.15 0.75
C GLY A 153 16.91 -5.19 0.26
N SER A 154 15.77 -5.71 -0.16
CA SER A 154 14.55 -4.95 -0.42
C SER A 154 13.30 -5.81 -0.21
N VAL A 155 12.15 -5.15 -0.13
CA VAL A 155 10.83 -5.77 -0.16
C VAL A 155 9.90 -4.95 -1.04
N THR A 156 9.00 -5.61 -1.74
CA THR A 156 7.86 -4.97 -2.42
C THR A 156 6.63 -5.11 -1.52
N VAL A 157 5.90 -4.02 -1.34
CA VAL A 157 4.73 -3.95 -0.47
C VAL A 157 3.52 -3.46 -1.25
N VAL A 158 2.43 -4.23 -1.20
CA VAL A 158 1.11 -3.78 -1.63
C VAL A 158 0.19 -3.76 -0.41
N THR A 159 -0.45 -2.63 -0.15
CA THR A 159 -1.28 -2.47 1.05
C THR A 159 -2.53 -1.66 0.74
N GLY A 160 -3.63 -1.97 1.39
CA GLY A 160 -4.87 -1.27 1.13
C GLY A 160 -6.00 -1.64 2.09
N PRO A 161 -7.15 -0.98 1.94
CA PRO A 161 -8.36 -1.26 2.68
C PRO A 161 -9.14 -2.42 2.06
N ILE A 162 -9.92 -3.11 2.89
CA ILE A 162 -10.99 -4.02 2.51
C ILE A 162 -12.30 -3.40 2.98
N ILE A 163 -13.18 -3.04 2.03
CA ILE A 163 -14.44 -2.38 2.35
C ILE A 163 -15.49 -3.40 2.83
N GLY A 164 -15.52 -4.61 2.25
CA GLY A 164 -16.39 -5.69 2.67
C GLY A 164 -17.87 -5.29 2.66
N GLU A 165 -18.56 -5.53 3.76
CA GLU A 165 -19.98 -5.19 3.95
C GLU A 165 -20.19 -3.71 4.34
N ASN A 166 -19.11 -2.94 4.50
CA ASN A 166 -19.12 -1.54 4.93
C ASN A 166 -19.85 -1.35 6.28
N ILE A 167 -19.53 -2.19 7.23
CA ILE A 167 -20.19 -2.24 8.55
C ILE A 167 -20.04 -0.96 9.38
N TYR A 168 -19.01 -0.16 9.12
CA TYR A 168 -18.74 1.11 9.83
C TYR A 168 -19.29 2.35 9.10
N GLY A 169 -19.76 2.21 7.86
CA GLY A 169 -20.30 3.31 7.06
C GLY A 169 -19.25 4.34 6.63
N THR A 170 -19.55 5.62 6.82
CA THR A 170 -18.71 6.73 6.35
C THR A 170 -18.52 7.80 7.41
N ILE A 171 -17.42 8.57 7.33
CA ILE A 171 -17.15 9.72 8.19
C ILE A 171 -17.19 11.05 7.41
N GLY A 172 -17.44 12.11 8.15
CA GLY A 172 -17.34 13.50 7.70
C GLY A 172 -18.31 13.91 6.60
N ARG A 173 -18.16 15.15 6.16
CA ARG A 173 -19.00 15.75 5.13
C ARG A 173 -18.73 15.16 3.73
N ASN A 174 -17.50 14.71 3.51
CA ASN A 174 -17.11 14.10 2.23
C ASN A 174 -17.50 12.61 2.17
N LYS A 175 -18.07 12.04 3.24
CA LYS A 175 -18.51 10.63 3.31
C LYS A 175 -17.37 9.67 2.99
N VAL A 176 -16.25 9.85 3.66
CA VAL A 176 -15.08 8.97 3.52
C VAL A 176 -15.44 7.60 4.07
N THR A 177 -15.33 6.56 3.25
CA THR A 177 -15.65 5.19 3.65
C THR A 177 -14.70 4.71 4.75
N VAL A 178 -15.26 4.07 5.78
CA VAL A 178 -14.48 3.40 6.82
C VAL A 178 -14.31 1.94 6.43
N PRO A 179 -13.09 1.47 6.17
CA PRO A 179 -12.85 0.07 5.79
C PRO A 179 -13.20 -0.91 6.92
N ASP A 180 -13.64 -2.12 6.57
CA ASP A 180 -13.89 -3.19 7.51
C ASP A 180 -12.59 -3.86 7.98
N ALA A 181 -11.57 -3.88 7.10
CA ALA A 181 -10.25 -4.44 7.38
C ALA A 181 -9.18 -3.76 6.50
N PHE A 182 -7.93 -4.14 6.73
CA PHE A 182 -6.78 -3.74 5.92
C PHE A 182 -5.96 -4.96 5.56
N PHE A 183 -5.37 -4.93 4.37
CA PHE A 183 -4.40 -5.91 3.95
C PHE A 183 -3.01 -5.31 3.77
N LYS A 184 -1.99 -6.16 3.88
CA LYS A 184 -0.62 -5.86 3.50
C LYS A 184 0.02 -7.13 2.94
N ALA A 185 0.30 -7.13 1.63
CA ALA A 185 1.07 -8.14 0.93
C ALA A 185 2.53 -7.70 0.85
N VAL A 186 3.46 -8.60 1.10
CA VAL A 186 4.90 -8.33 1.11
C VAL A 186 5.60 -9.43 0.33
N LEU A 187 6.38 -9.03 -0.68
CA LEU A 187 7.29 -9.88 -1.43
C LEU A 187 8.73 -9.55 -0.99
N ALA A 188 9.50 -10.55 -0.59
CA ALA A 188 10.85 -10.43 -0.08
C ALA A 188 11.74 -11.53 -0.68
N GLY A 189 12.52 -11.21 -1.71
CA GLY A 189 13.24 -12.21 -2.51
C GLY A 189 12.26 -13.13 -3.22
N ASP A 190 12.34 -14.44 -2.94
CA ASP A 190 11.47 -15.47 -3.51
C ASP A 190 10.37 -15.92 -2.52
N GLU A 191 10.07 -15.11 -1.52
CA GLU A 191 9.06 -15.42 -0.51
C GLU A 191 8.02 -14.30 -0.43
N ALA A 192 6.72 -14.65 -0.37
CA ALA A 192 5.65 -13.69 -0.17
C ALA A 192 4.78 -14.07 1.03
N ILE A 193 4.12 -13.08 1.61
CA ILE A 193 3.17 -13.23 2.70
C ILE A 193 2.16 -12.10 2.67
N ALA A 194 0.92 -12.41 3.01
CA ALA A 194 -0.11 -11.41 3.22
C ALA A 194 -0.62 -11.40 4.67
N PHE A 195 -1.13 -10.26 5.08
CA PHE A 195 -1.78 -10.07 6.37
C PHE A 195 -3.12 -9.38 6.17
N VAL A 196 -4.15 -9.86 6.86
CA VAL A 196 -5.46 -9.20 6.93
C VAL A 196 -5.79 -8.89 8.38
N MET A 197 -6.03 -7.61 8.67
CA MET A 197 -6.35 -7.13 10.02
C MET A 197 -7.67 -6.37 10.01
N TYR A 198 -8.63 -6.80 10.82
CA TYR A 198 -9.91 -6.08 10.97
C TYR A 198 -9.68 -4.69 11.54
N ASN A 199 -10.47 -3.71 11.08
CA ASN A 199 -10.40 -2.31 11.49
C ASN A 199 -11.01 -2.09 12.89
N ARG A 200 -10.41 -2.73 13.88
CA ARG A 200 -10.82 -2.68 15.29
C ARG A 200 -9.67 -3.07 16.20
N SER A 201 -9.75 -2.66 17.45
CA SER A 201 -8.85 -3.15 18.49
C SER A 201 -8.86 -4.68 18.55
N SER A 202 -7.70 -5.29 18.57
CA SER A 202 -7.53 -6.74 18.65
C SER A 202 -6.26 -7.10 19.41
N ASN A 203 -6.37 -8.11 20.28
CA ASN A 203 -5.23 -8.74 20.94
C ASN A 203 -4.73 -9.99 20.17
N ALA A 204 -5.19 -10.17 18.91
CA ALA A 204 -4.75 -11.30 18.09
C ALA A 204 -3.23 -11.20 17.83
N ASN A 205 -2.55 -12.35 17.85
CA ASN A 205 -1.17 -12.40 17.42
C ASN A 205 -1.12 -12.11 15.91
N MET A 206 -0.16 -11.28 15.45
CA MET A 206 0.07 -10.95 14.05
C MET A 206 0.13 -12.20 13.15
N GLN A 207 0.76 -13.29 13.61
CA GLN A 207 0.81 -14.57 12.88
C GLN A 207 -0.57 -15.18 12.56
N ARG A 208 -1.60 -14.85 13.33
CA ARG A 208 -2.99 -15.31 13.07
C ARG A 208 -3.69 -14.46 12.02
N CYS A 209 -3.09 -13.36 11.62
CA CYS A 209 -3.57 -12.47 10.57
C CYS A 209 -2.87 -12.79 9.23
N ALA A 210 -1.89 -13.71 9.22
CA ALA A 210 -1.18 -14.11 8.03
C ALA A 210 -2.01 -15.06 7.18
N ILE A 211 -2.01 -14.84 5.86
CA ILE A 211 -2.65 -15.67 4.84
C ILE A 211 -1.72 -15.75 3.62
N SER A 212 -2.01 -16.64 2.69
CA SER A 212 -1.32 -16.69 1.39
C SER A 212 -1.69 -15.48 0.51
N ILE A 213 -0.92 -15.26 -0.55
CA ILE A 213 -1.28 -14.26 -1.56
C ILE A 213 -2.55 -14.70 -2.29
N ASP A 214 -2.66 -15.99 -2.70
CA ASP A 214 -3.84 -16.57 -3.33
C ASP A 214 -5.13 -16.31 -2.51
N ASP A 215 -5.09 -16.54 -1.19
CA ASP A 215 -6.23 -16.26 -0.31
C ASP A 215 -6.58 -14.78 -0.27
N LEU A 216 -5.56 -13.90 -0.34
CA LEU A 216 -5.79 -12.47 -0.39
C LEU A 216 -6.38 -12.03 -1.73
N GLU A 217 -5.97 -12.62 -2.84
CA GLU A 217 -6.51 -12.38 -4.18
C GLU A 217 -7.97 -12.80 -4.29
N GLU A 218 -8.30 -14.01 -3.77
CA GLU A 218 -9.69 -14.45 -3.68
C GLU A 218 -10.55 -13.48 -2.85
N LEU A 219 -9.99 -12.95 -1.76
CA LEU A 219 -10.69 -12.02 -0.86
C LEU A 219 -10.89 -10.62 -1.48
N THR A 220 -9.92 -10.13 -2.23
CA THR A 220 -9.88 -8.72 -2.70
C THR A 220 -10.25 -8.55 -4.17
N GLY A 221 -10.08 -9.58 -4.98
CA GLY A 221 -10.15 -9.50 -6.44
C GLY A 221 -9.01 -8.68 -7.05
N ILE A 222 -7.92 -8.51 -6.33
CA ILE A 222 -6.70 -7.84 -6.79
C ILE A 222 -5.69 -8.94 -7.11
N ASP A 223 -5.07 -8.86 -8.27
CA ASP A 223 -3.97 -9.70 -8.70
C ASP A 223 -2.66 -9.02 -8.26
N PHE A 224 -1.95 -9.67 -7.32
CA PHE A 224 -0.73 -9.14 -6.72
C PHE A 224 0.49 -9.70 -7.41
N PHE A 225 1.48 -8.87 -7.65
CA PHE A 225 2.77 -9.28 -8.23
C PHE A 225 2.66 -9.93 -9.62
N ALA A 226 1.65 -9.56 -10.41
CA ALA A 226 1.24 -10.11 -11.71
C ALA A 226 2.35 -10.19 -12.79
N ASN A 227 3.51 -9.65 -12.55
CA ASN A 227 4.66 -9.73 -13.45
C ASN A 227 5.70 -10.81 -13.06
N LEU A 228 5.42 -11.61 -12.03
CA LEU A 228 6.22 -12.79 -11.74
C LEU A 228 6.00 -13.84 -12.83
N GLU A 229 7.03 -14.69 -13.10
CA GLU A 229 6.84 -15.82 -14.02
C GLU A 229 5.85 -16.81 -13.41
N ASP A 230 4.86 -17.30 -14.19
CA ASP A 230 3.75 -18.16 -13.75
C ASP A 230 4.16 -19.33 -12.80
N ASN A 231 5.34 -19.93 -13.00
CA ASN A 231 5.84 -21.01 -12.15
C ASN A 231 6.41 -20.51 -10.81
N ALA A 232 7.01 -19.33 -10.79
CA ALA A 232 7.52 -18.68 -9.59
C ALA A 232 6.38 -18.09 -8.76
N GLU A 233 5.40 -17.49 -9.42
CA GLU A 233 4.17 -16.97 -8.86
C GLU A 233 3.43 -18.05 -8.06
N ALA A 234 3.08 -19.17 -8.67
CA ALA A 234 2.35 -20.26 -8.01
C ALA A 234 3.11 -20.89 -6.81
N GLU A 235 4.44 -20.90 -6.80
CA GLU A 235 5.24 -21.42 -5.67
C GLU A 235 5.32 -20.38 -4.53
N ILE A 236 5.45 -19.10 -4.88
CA ILE A 236 5.57 -17.98 -3.92
C ILE A 236 4.22 -17.68 -3.25
N GLU A 237 3.13 -17.73 -4.00
CA GLU A 237 1.81 -17.30 -3.56
C GLU A 237 1.10 -18.31 -2.69
N SER A 238 1.38 -19.61 -2.87
CA SER A 238 0.76 -20.70 -2.09
C SER A 238 1.39 -20.91 -0.70
N ASP A 239 2.61 -20.43 -0.44
CA ASP A 239 3.31 -20.60 0.84
C ASP A 239 3.47 -19.24 1.56
N TYR A 240 2.77 -19.03 2.67
CA TYR A 240 2.83 -17.81 3.49
C TYR A 240 3.91 -17.85 4.58
N SER A 241 4.89 -18.71 4.48
CA SER A 241 5.98 -18.80 5.45
C SER A 241 7.19 -17.96 5.03
N LEU A 242 7.20 -16.65 5.30
CA LEU A 242 8.48 -15.94 5.44
C LEU A 242 9.25 -16.60 6.59
N ARG A 243 10.09 -17.56 6.23
CA ARG A 243 10.89 -18.32 7.20
C ARG A 243 11.81 -17.35 7.94
N HIS A 244 11.84 -17.49 9.24
CA HIS A 244 12.44 -16.68 10.31
C HIS A 244 13.84 -16.10 10.06
#